data_50528cd4e0f337cf4d6aede14fa2c90b
#
_entry.id   50528cd4e0f337cf4d6aede14fa2c90b
#
_cell.length_a   1.000
_cell.length_b   1.000
_cell.length_c   1.000
_cell.angle_alpha   90.00
_cell.angle_beta   90.00
_cell.angle_gamma   90.00
#
_symmetry.space_group_name_H-M   'P 1'
#
loop_
_entity.id
_entity.type
_entity.pdbx_description
1 polymer ?
#
loop_
_entity_poly.entity_id
_entity_poly.type
_entity_poly.pdbx_seq_one_letter_code
_entity_poly.pdbx_strand_id
1 'polypeptide(L)'
;MEFLVGSVWAAGLAIGIAAFGCGIGQGLGLSGAMSGISRNPEAAGKIQVNMLIGLALIESLCIYALVVAMILLFVHPAIAPAVKALGGH
;
A
#
# COMPACT_ATOMS: atom_id res chain seq x y z
N MET A 1 -2.92 25.01 10.77
CA MET A 1 -2.31 23.95 11.62
C MET A 1 -3.14 22.67 11.60
N GLU A 2 -4.42 22.76 11.85
CA GLU A 2 -5.32 21.59 11.86
C GLU A 2 -5.29 20.83 10.53
N PHE A 3 -5.25 21.54 9.42
CA PHE A 3 -5.18 20.90 8.11
C PHE A 3 -3.90 20.07 7.96
N LEU A 4 -2.76 20.60 8.37
CA LEU A 4 -1.49 19.88 8.27
C LEU A 4 -1.47 18.64 9.16
N VAL A 5 -1.95 18.78 10.40
CA VAL A 5 -2.03 17.64 11.33
C VAL A 5 -2.98 16.58 10.76
N GLY A 6 -4.15 16.99 10.25
CA GLY A 6 -5.10 16.07 9.66
C GLY A 6 -4.53 15.35 8.46
N SER A 7 -3.81 16.06 7.59
CA SER A 7 -3.19 15.45 6.40
C SER A 7 -2.14 14.42 6.77
N VAL A 8 -1.32 14.70 7.78
CA VAL A 8 -0.27 13.76 8.23
C VAL A 8 -0.92 12.50 8.81
N TRP A 9 -1.94 12.65 9.65
CA TRP A 9 -2.67 11.52 10.20
C TRP A 9 -3.34 10.69 9.10
N ALA A 10 -4.01 11.36 8.15
CA ALA A 10 -4.70 10.67 7.06
C ALA A 10 -3.69 9.90 6.20
N ALA A 11 -2.56 10.51 5.86
CA ALA A 11 -1.53 9.85 5.07
C ALA A 11 -0.95 8.64 5.78
N GLY A 12 -0.64 8.79 7.08
CA GLY A 12 -0.11 7.69 7.87
C GLY A 12 -1.09 6.54 8.01
N LEU A 13 -2.36 6.85 8.29
CA LEU A 13 -3.40 5.82 8.39
C LEU A 13 -3.64 5.15 7.04
N ALA A 14 -3.67 5.92 5.96
CA ALA A 14 -3.91 5.36 4.63
C ALA A 14 -2.85 4.31 4.27
N ILE A 15 -1.58 4.68 4.36
CA ILE A 15 -0.51 3.75 3.99
C ILE A 15 -0.34 2.64 5.03
N GLY A 16 -0.55 2.93 6.32
CA GLY A 16 -0.43 1.95 7.38
C GLY A 16 -1.48 0.85 7.28
N ILE A 17 -2.75 1.23 7.09
CA ILE A 17 -3.84 0.28 6.93
C ILE A 17 -3.68 -0.50 5.63
N ALA A 18 -3.30 0.16 4.54
CA ALA A 18 -3.07 -0.50 3.27
C ALA A 18 -1.93 -1.51 3.37
N ALA A 19 -0.82 -1.14 3.99
CA ALA A 19 0.32 -2.04 4.17
C ALA A 19 -0.05 -3.24 5.04
N PHE A 20 -0.84 -3.03 6.08
CA PHE A 20 -1.33 -4.10 6.94
C PHE A 20 -2.18 -5.08 6.13
N GLY A 21 -3.15 -4.56 5.36
CA GLY A 21 -4.02 -5.40 4.53
C GLY A 21 -3.26 -6.12 3.42
N CYS A 22 -2.39 -5.41 2.72
CA CYS A 22 -1.55 -6.00 1.67
C CYS A 22 -0.63 -7.08 2.24
N GLY A 23 -0.03 -6.82 3.40
CA GLY A 23 0.85 -7.79 4.05
C GLY A 23 0.13 -9.07 4.42
N ILE A 24 -1.06 -8.97 5.01
CA ILE A 24 -1.87 -10.14 5.34
C ILE A 24 -2.29 -10.88 4.07
N GLY A 25 -2.77 -10.15 3.06
CA GLY A 25 -3.20 -10.73 1.80
C GLY A 25 -2.07 -11.47 1.09
N GLN A 26 -0.91 -10.84 1.00
CA GLN A 26 0.28 -11.46 0.38
C GLN A 26 0.74 -12.67 1.18
N GLY A 27 0.74 -12.58 2.51
CA GLY A 27 1.13 -13.68 3.37
C GLY A 27 0.23 -14.89 3.20
N LEU A 28 -1.09 -14.69 3.19
CA LEU A 28 -2.05 -15.76 2.99
C LEU A 28 -1.92 -16.36 1.59
N GLY A 29 -1.75 -15.54 0.57
CA GLY A 29 -1.55 -16.00 -0.79
C GLY A 29 -0.29 -16.81 -0.94
N LEU A 30 0.82 -16.35 -0.36
CA LEU A 30 2.09 -17.05 -0.41
C LEU A 30 2.00 -18.37 0.34
N SER A 31 1.38 -18.40 1.51
CA SER A 31 1.18 -19.61 2.29
C SER A 31 0.37 -20.63 1.50
N GLY A 32 -0.72 -20.20 0.84
CA GLY A 32 -1.53 -21.07 0.00
C GLY A 32 -0.75 -21.63 -1.18
N ALA A 33 0.05 -20.79 -1.84
CA ALA A 33 0.87 -21.20 -2.97
C ALA A 33 1.93 -22.23 -2.55
N MET A 34 2.58 -22.00 -1.42
CA MET A 34 3.59 -22.93 -0.90
C MET A 34 2.97 -24.27 -0.55
N SER A 35 1.79 -24.27 0.08
CA SER A 35 1.05 -25.51 0.37
C SER A 35 0.67 -26.24 -0.90
N GLY A 36 0.21 -25.53 -1.93
CA GLY A 36 -0.16 -26.11 -3.20
C GLY A 36 1.01 -26.78 -3.91
N ILE A 37 2.16 -26.11 -3.93
CA ILE A 37 3.39 -26.67 -4.52
C ILE A 37 3.84 -27.91 -3.75
N SER A 38 3.76 -27.85 -2.42
CA SER A 38 4.14 -28.96 -1.57
C SER A 38 3.28 -30.22 -1.83
N ARG A 39 1.98 -30.03 -2.06
CA ARG A 39 1.05 -31.13 -2.32
C ARG A 39 1.14 -31.67 -3.74
N ASN A 40 1.44 -30.80 -4.70
CA ASN A 40 1.47 -31.14 -6.10
C ASN A 40 2.63 -30.42 -6.79
N PRO A 41 3.87 -30.95 -6.65
CA PRO A 41 5.04 -30.31 -7.24
C PRO A 41 4.96 -30.15 -8.76
N GLU A 42 4.16 -30.98 -9.44
CA GLU A 42 4.00 -30.88 -10.90
C GLU A 42 3.26 -29.61 -11.30
N ALA A 43 2.47 -29.02 -10.40
CA ALA A 43 1.75 -27.77 -10.64
C ALA A 43 2.58 -26.55 -10.24
N ALA A 44 3.83 -26.70 -9.79
CA ALA A 44 4.63 -25.61 -9.26
C ALA A 44 4.74 -24.43 -10.23
N GLY A 45 4.92 -24.67 -11.51
CA GLY A 45 5.02 -23.61 -12.50
C GLY A 45 3.75 -22.77 -12.61
N LYS A 46 2.59 -23.42 -12.68
CA LYS A 46 1.31 -22.72 -12.75
C LYS A 46 1.02 -21.94 -11.47
N ILE A 47 1.28 -22.57 -10.32
CA ILE A 47 1.05 -21.94 -9.01
C ILE A 47 1.93 -20.73 -8.87
N GLN A 48 3.20 -20.83 -9.24
CA GLN A 48 4.16 -19.73 -9.15
C GLN A 48 3.74 -18.54 -10.02
N VAL A 49 3.32 -18.77 -11.25
CA VAL A 49 2.89 -17.71 -12.16
C VAL A 49 1.65 -17.02 -11.61
N ASN A 50 0.64 -17.80 -11.20
CA ASN A 50 -0.59 -17.23 -10.65
C ASN A 50 -0.34 -16.50 -9.34
N MET A 51 0.56 -16.99 -8.51
CA MET A 51 0.96 -16.34 -7.27
C MET A 51 1.58 -14.97 -7.56
N LEU A 52 2.53 -14.91 -8.52
CA LEU A 52 3.19 -13.65 -8.86
C LEU A 52 2.19 -12.62 -9.38
N ILE A 53 1.24 -13.03 -10.22
CA ILE A 53 0.19 -12.14 -10.71
C ILE A 53 -0.67 -11.64 -9.57
N GLY A 54 -1.09 -12.53 -8.68
CA GLY A 54 -1.91 -12.16 -7.53
C GLY A 54 -1.20 -11.21 -6.58
N LEU A 55 0.07 -11.50 -6.26
CA LEU A 55 0.87 -10.63 -5.40
C LEU A 55 1.09 -9.26 -6.03
N ALA A 56 1.29 -9.20 -7.35
CA ALA A 56 1.45 -7.94 -8.05
C ALA A 56 0.17 -7.09 -7.97
N LEU A 57 -1.00 -7.70 -8.10
CA LEU A 57 -2.28 -7.00 -7.98
C LEU A 57 -2.49 -6.46 -6.56
N ILE A 58 -2.15 -7.25 -5.54
CA ILE A 58 -2.24 -6.80 -4.15
C ILE A 58 -1.29 -5.63 -3.89
N GLU A 59 -0.07 -5.72 -4.40
CA GLU A 59 0.92 -4.67 -4.26
C GLU A 59 0.45 -3.37 -4.95
N SER A 60 -0.25 -3.48 -6.08
CA SER A 60 -0.81 -2.33 -6.76
C SER A 60 -1.78 -1.56 -5.88
N LEU A 61 -2.60 -2.25 -5.10
CA LEU A 61 -3.53 -1.61 -4.17
C LEU A 61 -2.77 -0.82 -3.11
N CYS A 62 -1.67 -1.36 -2.61
CA CYS A 62 -0.82 -0.68 -1.64
C CYS A 62 -0.16 0.56 -2.25
N ILE A 63 0.26 0.47 -3.52
CA ILE A 63 0.85 1.59 -4.25
C ILE A 63 -0.18 2.71 -4.43
N TYR A 64 -1.45 2.38 -4.71
CA TYR A 64 -2.50 3.39 -4.79
C TYR A 64 -2.63 4.15 -3.47
N ALA A 65 -2.59 3.45 -2.34
CA ALA A 65 -2.64 4.10 -1.03
C ALA A 65 -1.41 4.97 -0.79
N LEU A 66 -0.25 4.53 -1.24
CA LEU A 66 0.98 5.32 -1.17
C LEU A 66 0.84 6.61 -1.97
N VAL A 67 0.29 6.54 -3.18
CA VAL A 67 0.07 7.73 -4.00
C VAL A 67 -0.87 8.71 -3.29
N VAL A 68 -1.96 8.23 -2.73
CA VAL A 68 -2.89 9.07 -1.96
C VAL A 68 -2.17 9.72 -0.79
N ALA A 69 -1.37 8.95 -0.04
CA ALA A 69 -0.61 9.49 1.08
C ALA A 69 0.36 10.58 0.65
N MET A 70 1.05 10.38 -0.48
CA MET A 70 1.97 11.37 -1.01
C MET A 70 1.25 12.64 -1.47
N ILE A 71 0.08 12.50 -2.08
CA ILE A 71 -0.73 13.66 -2.47
C ILE A 71 -1.11 14.47 -1.23
N LEU A 72 -1.53 13.80 -0.17
CA LEU A 72 -1.92 14.47 1.07
C LEU A 72 -0.73 15.19 1.72
N LEU A 73 0.47 14.61 1.64
CA LEU A 73 1.65 15.17 2.28
C LEU A 73 2.32 16.27 1.46
N PHE A 74 2.35 16.15 0.14
CA PHE A 74 3.21 17.00 -0.69
C PHE A 74 2.50 17.79 -1.76
N VAL A 75 1.39 17.30 -2.29
CA VAL A 75 0.78 17.84 -3.52
C VAL A 75 -0.58 18.49 -3.27
N HIS A 76 -1.20 18.23 -2.11
CA HIS A 76 -2.54 18.77 -1.83
C HIS A 76 -2.54 20.30 -2.02
N PRO A 77 -3.54 20.85 -2.71
CA PRO A 77 -3.54 22.28 -3.05
C PRO A 77 -3.45 23.23 -1.86
N ALA A 78 -3.87 22.79 -0.68
CA ALA A 78 -3.85 23.62 0.52
C ALA A 78 -2.53 23.54 1.30
N ILE A 79 -1.59 22.65 0.91
CA ILE A 79 -0.33 22.51 1.64
C ILE A 79 0.54 23.77 1.51
N ALA A 80 0.73 24.28 0.29
CA ALA A 80 1.56 25.44 0.07
C ALA A 80 1.03 26.69 0.79
N PRO A 81 -0.28 27.04 0.69
CA PRO A 81 -0.83 28.14 1.47
C PRO A 81 -0.73 27.92 2.98
N ALA A 82 -0.96 26.68 3.45
CA ALA A 82 -0.88 26.38 4.88
C ALA A 82 0.54 26.56 5.42
N VAL A 83 1.55 26.11 4.66
CA VAL A 83 2.95 26.27 5.05
C VAL A 83 3.32 27.75 5.08
N LYS A 84 2.88 28.53 4.11
CA LYS A 84 3.10 29.97 4.10
C LYS A 84 2.46 30.66 5.32
N ALA A 85 1.23 30.25 5.66
CA ALA A 85 0.51 30.80 6.81
C ALA A 85 1.26 30.52 8.13
N LEU A 86 2.02 29.41 8.17
CA LEU A 86 2.82 29.06 9.34
C LEU A 86 4.23 29.64 9.31
N GLY A 87 4.52 30.54 8.34
CA GLY A 87 5.84 31.14 8.21
C GLY A 87 6.85 30.27 7.48
N GLY A 88 6.40 29.22 6.81
CA GLY A 88 7.28 28.39 5.99
C GLY A 88 7.65 29.06 4.68
N HIS A 89 8.81 28.73 4.15
CA HIS A 89 9.35 29.34 2.94
C HIS A 89 9.53 28.36 1.80
#